data_1fa5ffb678aaed683b3d07afbe49ab06
#
_entry.id   1fa5ffb678aaed683b3d07afbe49ab06
#
_cell.length_a   1.000
_cell.length_b   1.000
_cell.length_c   1.000
_cell.angle_alpha   90.00
_cell.angle_beta   90.00
_cell.angle_gamma   90.00
#
_symmetry.space_group_name_H-M   'P 1'
#
loop_
_entity.id
_entity.type
_entity.pdbx_description
1 polymer ?
#
loop_
_entity_poly.entity_id
_entity_poly.type
_entity_poly.pdbx_seq_one_letter_code
_entity_poly.pdbx_strand_id
1 'polypeptide(L)'
;MNLIETTADVKAYCIEGIQGILRFWCTQMYDRQQGGFYGSMSHTGKVNYKASKGAVLNYRILWSLSAAAKLPQLEWCKPYAKDVYDYTNSNFWDSTFGGVFWSLDYKGNKLDAKKQIYAQAFAIYGYCAYYNLTGDAGSLVRAKELFELIEKYSYDAGGSGYFEAFGEHWQIIDDLR
;
A
#
# COMPACT_ATOMS: atom_id res chain seq x y z
N MET A 1 -36.10 3.11 1.04
CA MET A 1 -35.00 3.41 1.99
C MET A 1 -35.13 2.40 3.10
N ASN A 2 -34.35 1.30 3.07
CA ASN A 2 -34.41 0.28 4.12
C ASN A 2 -33.85 0.90 5.41
N LEU A 3 -34.65 0.91 6.46
CA LEU A 3 -34.22 1.36 7.77
C LEU A 3 -33.17 0.37 8.32
N ILE A 4 -32.02 0.90 8.74
CA ILE A 4 -31.01 0.12 9.47
C ILE A 4 -31.51 0.04 10.92
N GLU A 5 -32.08 -1.09 11.29
CA GLU A 5 -32.77 -1.24 12.60
C GLU A 5 -31.93 -2.03 13.62
N THR A 6 -30.94 -2.80 13.16
CA THR A 6 -30.14 -3.68 14.03
C THR A 6 -28.63 -3.56 13.77
N THR A 7 -27.83 -4.00 14.73
CA THR A 7 -26.34 -4.13 14.55
C THR A 7 -26.00 -5.09 13.41
N ALA A 8 -26.84 -6.10 13.15
CA ALA A 8 -26.64 -7.03 12.02
C ALA A 8 -26.82 -6.34 10.68
N ASP A 9 -27.82 -5.43 10.55
CA ASP A 9 -28.06 -4.64 9.35
C ASP A 9 -26.92 -3.67 9.07
N VAL A 10 -26.37 -3.01 10.11
CA VAL A 10 -25.17 -2.15 10.00
C VAL A 10 -24.00 -2.95 9.47
N LYS A 11 -23.75 -4.13 10.04
CA LYS A 11 -22.65 -5.01 9.61
C LYS A 11 -22.81 -5.45 8.17
N ALA A 12 -24.01 -5.87 7.76
CA ALA A 12 -24.29 -6.28 6.38
C ALA A 12 -24.07 -5.12 5.40
N TYR A 13 -24.58 -3.93 5.72
CA TYR A 13 -24.40 -2.72 4.93
C TYR A 13 -22.92 -2.33 4.77
N CYS A 14 -22.13 -2.39 5.85
CA CYS A 14 -20.69 -2.13 5.80
C CYS A 14 -19.96 -3.14 4.92
N ILE A 15 -20.29 -4.44 5.03
CA ILE A 15 -19.67 -5.49 4.20
C ILE A 15 -20.00 -5.27 2.72
N GLU A 16 -21.24 -4.94 2.38
CA GLU A 16 -21.64 -4.64 1.01
C GLU A 16 -20.87 -3.43 0.45
N GLY A 17 -20.76 -2.35 1.22
CA GLY A 17 -19.99 -1.17 0.86
C GLY A 17 -18.51 -1.47 0.61
N ILE A 18 -17.87 -2.22 1.52
CA ILE A 18 -16.48 -2.67 1.39
C ILE A 18 -16.32 -3.54 0.14
N GLN A 19 -17.25 -4.48 -0.08
CA GLN A 19 -17.22 -5.35 -1.26
C GLN A 19 -17.32 -4.55 -2.56
N GLY A 20 -18.20 -3.57 -2.64
CA GLY A 20 -18.33 -2.68 -3.82
C GLY A 20 -17.03 -1.94 -4.11
N ILE A 21 -16.42 -1.33 -3.10
CA ILE A 21 -15.15 -0.61 -3.23
C ILE A 21 -14.03 -1.55 -3.69
N LEU A 22 -13.87 -2.71 -3.05
CA LEU A 22 -12.79 -3.64 -3.39
C LEU A 22 -12.98 -4.26 -4.78
N ARG A 23 -14.23 -4.56 -5.18
CA ARG A 23 -14.51 -5.00 -6.56
C ARG A 23 -14.12 -3.95 -7.58
N PHE A 24 -14.42 -2.66 -7.34
CA PHE A 24 -14.00 -1.58 -8.22
C PHE A 24 -12.47 -1.59 -8.39
N TRP A 25 -11.70 -1.65 -7.31
CA TRP A 25 -10.24 -1.68 -7.38
C TRP A 25 -9.74 -2.92 -8.13
N CYS A 26 -10.23 -4.11 -7.81
CA CYS A 26 -9.78 -5.36 -8.42
C CYS A 26 -10.23 -5.55 -9.88
N THR A 27 -11.25 -4.83 -10.35
CA THR A 27 -11.76 -4.95 -11.73
C THR A 27 -11.35 -3.80 -12.63
N GLN A 28 -11.39 -2.56 -12.12
CA GLN A 28 -11.16 -1.36 -12.91
C GLN A 28 -9.72 -0.81 -12.80
N MET A 29 -9.13 -0.93 -11.62
CA MET A 29 -7.85 -0.30 -11.33
C MET A 29 -6.69 -1.29 -11.27
N TYR A 30 -6.95 -2.59 -11.28
CA TYR A 30 -5.90 -3.61 -11.26
C TYR A 30 -5.23 -3.74 -12.62
N ASP A 31 -3.92 -3.54 -12.67
CA ASP A 31 -3.12 -3.64 -13.89
C ASP A 31 -2.69 -5.09 -14.18
N ARG A 32 -3.46 -5.78 -15.01
CA ARG A 32 -3.21 -7.18 -15.37
C ARG A 32 -1.99 -7.37 -16.27
N GLN A 33 -1.46 -6.30 -16.87
CA GLN A 33 -0.34 -6.39 -17.81
C GLN A 33 1.00 -6.15 -17.14
N GLN A 34 1.06 -5.11 -16.27
CA GLN A 34 2.31 -4.67 -15.64
C GLN A 34 2.32 -4.94 -14.12
N GLY A 35 1.24 -5.46 -13.57
CA GLY A 35 1.08 -5.68 -12.13
C GLY A 35 0.77 -4.41 -11.31
N GLY A 36 0.36 -4.59 -10.08
CA GLY A 36 -0.05 -3.50 -9.20
C GLY A 36 -1.34 -2.82 -9.66
N PHE A 37 -1.48 -1.54 -9.32
CA PHE A 37 -2.68 -0.77 -9.62
C PHE A 37 -2.37 0.49 -10.42
N TYR A 38 -3.26 0.85 -11.34
CA TYR A 38 -3.15 2.10 -12.10
C TYR A 38 -3.18 3.30 -11.16
N GLY A 39 -2.30 4.27 -11.41
CA GLY A 39 -2.08 5.40 -10.51
C GLY A 39 -3.16 6.47 -10.53
N SER A 40 -3.98 6.54 -11.57
CA SER A 40 -5.05 7.55 -11.65
C SER A 40 -6.21 7.17 -12.56
N MET A 41 -7.37 7.77 -12.24
CA MET A 41 -8.58 7.72 -13.04
C MET A 41 -9.19 9.13 -13.07
N SER A 42 -9.76 9.54 -14.20
CA SER A 42 -10.46 10.81 -14.29
C SER A 42 -11.80 10.76 -13.52
N HIS A 43 -12.37 11.94 -13.23
CA HIS A 43 -13.70 12.05 -12.63
C HIS A 43 -14.83 11.45 -13.50
N THR A 44 -14.58 11.23 -14.79
CA THR A 44 -15.50 10.54 -15.71
C THR A 44 -15.29 9.03 -15.77
N GLY A 45 -14.46 8.46 -14.90
CA GLY A 45 -14.19 7.02 -14.84
C GLY A 45 -13.18 6.50 -15.89
N LYS A 46 -12.46 7.39 -16.60
CA LYS A 46 -11.45 6.98 -17.58
C LYS A 46 -10.11 6.72 -16.89
N VAL A 47 -9.63 5.48 -16.92
CA VAL A 47 -8.33 5.07 -16.36
C VAL A 47 -7.19 5.66 -17.20
N ASN A 48 -6.18 6.22 -16.53
CA ASN A 48 -4.92 6.59 -17.15
C ASN A 48 -3.93 5.42 -17.04
N TYR A 49 -3.82 4.63 -18.08
CA TYR A 49 -2.96 3.44 -18.14
C TYR A 49 -1.46 3.75 -18.12
N LYS A 50 -1.07 5.02 -18.28
CA LYS A 50 0.33 5.48 -18.26
C LYS A 50 0.67 6.35 -17.05
N ALA A 51 -0.24 6.45 -16.08
CA ALA A 51 0.04 7.14 -14.84
C ALA A 51 1.11 6.40 -14.03
N SER A 52 1.95 7.15 -13.31
CA SER A 52 2.88 6.60 -12.35
C SER A 52 2.15 5.86 -11.22
N LYS A 53 2.78 4.84 -10.67
CA LYS A 53 2.25 4.03 -9.57
C LYS A 53 2.90 4.49 -8.27
N GLY A 54 2.09 4.99 -7.33
CA GLY A 54 2.58 5.46 -6.03
C GLY A 54 2.69 4.33 -5.00
N ALA A 55 3.71 4.38 -4.15
CA ALA A 55 3.90 3.42 -3.06
C ALA A 55 2.71 3.46 -2.09
N VAL A 56 2.33 4.63 -1.62
CA VAL A 56 1.21 4.81 -0.67
C VAL A 56 -0.07 4.13 -1.16
N LEU A 57 -0.42 4.30 -2.44
CA LEU A 57 -1.60 3.66 -3.03
C LEU A 57 -1.51 2.13 -2.94
N ASN A 58 -0.41 1.56 -3.42
CA ASN A 58 -0.28 0.11 -3.51
C ASN A 58 -0.21 -0.55 -2.12
N TYR A 59 0.48 0.05 -1.15
CA TYR A 59 0.53 -0.48 0.22
C TYR A 59 -0.79 -0.33 0.97
N ARG A 60 -1.55 0.75 0.74
CA ARG A 60 -2.92 0.88 1.28
C ARG A 60 -3.86 -0.17 0.69
N ILE A 61 -3.72 -0.48 -0.59
CA ILE A 61 -4.50 -1.56 -1.22
C ILE A 61 -4.08 -2.92 -0.65
N LEU A 62 -2.78 -3.17 -0.46
CA LEU A 62 -2.29 -4.38 0.20
C LEU A 62 -2.94 -4.55 1.58
N TRP A 63 -2.95 -3.49 2.39
CA TRP A 63 -3.63 -3.50 3.68
C TRP A 63 -5.12 -3.80 3.54
N SER A 64 -5.82 -3.08 2.66
CA SER A 64 -7.27 -3.19 2.51
C SER A 64 -7.69 -4.60 2.09
N LEU A 65 -7.00 -5.18 1.10
CA LEU A 65 -7.27 -6.53 0.62
C LEU A 65 -6.94 -7.58 1.70
N SER A 66 -5.81 -7.41 2.40
CA SER A 66 -5.40 -8.33 3.47
C SER A 66 -6.36 -8.31 4.66
N ALA A 67 -6.79 -7.13 5.08
CA ALA A 67 -7.75 -6.98 6.17
C ALA A 67 -9.14 -7.54 5.79
N ALA A 68 -9.61 -7.23 4.59
CA ALA A 68 -10.90 -7.69 4.10
C ALA A 68 -10.94 -9.22 3.92
N ALA A 69 -9.86 -9.81 3.42
CA ALA A 69 -9.77 -11.26 3.19
C ALA A 69 -9.89 -12.13 4.47
N LYS A 70 -9.82 -11.51 5.65
CA LYS A 70 -10.09 -12.17 6.93
C LYS A 70 -11.60 -12.34 7.21
N LEU A 71 -12.44 -11.62 6.46
CA LEU A 71 -13.88 -11.76 6.55
C LEU A 71 -14.35 -12.87 5.61
N PRO A 72 -15.17 -13.86 6.05
CA PRO A 72 -15.59 -14.98 5.20
C PRO A 72 -16.25 -14.54 3.88
N GLN A 73 -17.02 -13.44 3.89
CA GLN A 73 -17.69 -12.90 2.70
C GLN A 73 -16.74 -12.26 1.70
N LEU A 74 -15.50 -11.96 2.10
CA LEU A 74 -14.49 -11.23 1.32
C LEU A 74 -13.21 -12.05 1.10
N GLU A 75 -13.25 -13.35 1.37
CA GLU A 75 -12.11 -14.27 1.20
C GLU A 75 -11.55 -14.28 -0.23
N TRP A 76 -12.38 -13.93 -1.22
CA TRP A 76 -11.98 -13.74 -2.61
C TRP A 76 -10.89 -12.67 -2.81
N CYS A 77 -10.63 -11.81 -1.81
CA CYS A 77 -9.53 -10.84 -1.83
C CYS A 77 -8.14 -11.48 -1.66
N LYS A 78 -8.03 -12.70 -1.14
CA LYS A 78 -6.74 -13.37 -0.86
C LYS A 78 -5.79 -13.42 -2.06
N PRO A 79 -6.19 -13.89 -3.26
CA PRO A 79 -5.29 -13.92 -4.41
C PRO A 79 -4.82 -12.52 -4.81
N TYR A 80 -5.69 -11.51 -4.77
CA TYR A 80 -5.29 -10.13 -5.05
C TYR A 80 -4.33 -9.57 -4.01
N ALA A 81 -4.53 -9.88 -2.71
CA ALA A 81 -3.59 -9.49 -1.66
C ALA A 81 -2.20 -10.09 -1.91
N LYS A 82 -2.15 -11.36 -2.36
CA LYS A 82 -0.88 -12.01 -2.73
C LYS A 82 -0.21 -11.33 -3.92
N ASP A 83 -0.96 -11.05 -4.98
CA ASP A 83 -0.43 -10.39 -6.18
C ASP A 83 0.14 -9.01 -5.86
N VAL A 84 -0.55 -8.23 -5.01
CA VAL A 84 -0.06 -6.91 -4.57
C VAL A 84 1.17 -7.03 -3.69
N TYR A 85 1.21 -8.00 -2.79
CA TYR A 85 2.38 -8.26 -1.96
C TYR A 85 3.60 -8.59 -2.84
N ASP A 86 3.45 -9.53 -3.77
CA ASP A 86 4.52 -9.92 -4.68
C ASP A 86 5.00 -8.71 -5.51
N TYR A 87 4.05 -7.93 -6.03
CA TYR A 87 4.36 -6.73 -6.80
C TYR A 87 5.09 -5.67 -5.99
N THR A 88 4.60 -5.35 -4.80
CA THR A 88 5.22 -4.32 -3.95
C THR A 88 6.59 -4.74 -3.47
N ASN A 89 6.77 -6.00 -3.10
CA ASN A 89 8.05 -6.54 -2.67
C ASN A 89 9.09 -6.61 -3.80
N SER A 90 8.66 -6.82 -5.04
CA SER A 90 9.57 -6.93 -6.19
C SER A 90 9.92 -5.58 -6.82
N ASN A 91 8.99 -4.62 -6.85
CA ASN A 91 9.13 -3.40 -7.63
C ASN A 91 9.37 -2.14 -6.78
N PHE A 92 8.72 -2.04 -5.59
CA PHE A 92 8.89 -0.87 -4.73
C PHE A 92 10.06 -1.01 -3.75
N TRP A 93 10.46 -2.23 -3.40
CA TRP A 93 11.55 -2.44 -2.45
C TRP A 93 12.90 -2.06 -3.05
N ASP A 94 13.65 -1.21 -2.33
CA ASP A 94 15.02 -0.88 -2.67
C ASP A 94 15.98 -1.90 -2.04
N SER A 95 16.50 -2.81 -2.84
CA SER A 95 17.43 -3.84 -2.38
C SER A 95 18.86 -3.33 -2.11
N THR A 96 19.18 -2.11 -2.54
CA THR A 96 20.51 -1.52 -2.38
C THR A 96 20.62 -0.71 -1.10
N PHE A 97 19.66 0.19 -0.85
CA PHE A 97 19.69 1.11 0.28
C PHE A 97 18.62 0.82 1.32
N GLY A 98 17.76 -0.15 1.07
CA GLY A 98 16.60 -0.45 1.89
C GLY A 98 15.47 0.58 1.75
N GLY A 99 14.33 0.23 2.34
CA GLY A 99 13.15 1.06 2.23
C GLY A 99 12.40 0.88 0.91
N VAL A 100 11.37 1.70 0.68
CA VAL A 100 10.58 1.64 -0.54
C VAL A 100 10.71 2.94 -1.33
N PHE A 101 10.68 2.82 -2.67
CA PHE A 101 10.65 3.94 -3.58
C PHE A 101 9.32 4.71 -3.46
N TRP A 102 9.34 6.02 -3.67
CA TRP A 102 8.12 6.83 -3.66
C TRP A 102 7.17 6.47 -4.80
N SER A 103 7.70 6.31 -6.02
CA SER A 103 6.88 5.96 -7.17
C SER A 103 7.63 5.16 -8.22
N LEU A 104 6.84 4.41 -9.00
CA LEU A 104 7.27 3.68 -10.19
C LEU A 104 6.61 4.29 -11.43
N ASP A 105 7.20 4.08 -12.61
CA ASP A 105 6.51 4.33 -13.86
C ASP A 105 5.34 3.33 -14.07
N TYR A 106 4.58 3.51 -15.13
CA TYR A 106 3.44 2.62 -15.43
C TYR A 106 3.86 1.17 -15.73
N LYS A 107 5.13 0.93 -16.07
CA LYS A 107 5.68 -0.41 -16.32
C LYS A 107 6.23 -1.09 -15.08
N GLY A 108 6.33 -0.37 -13.97
CA GLY A 108 6.88 -0.88 -12.72
C GLY A 108 8.37 -0.59 -12.51
N ASN A 109 9.01 0.22 -13.37
CA ASN A 109 10.38 0.65 -13.16
C ASN A 109 10.43 1.81 -12.16
N LYS A 110 11.51 1.90 -11.40
CA LYS A 110 11.77 3.02 -10.48
C LYS A 110 11.68 4.36 -11.22
N LEU A 111 10.81 5.25 -10.74
CA LEU A 111 10.62 6.62 -11.27
C LEU A 111 11.15 7.67 -10.30
N ASP A 112 10.72 7.61 -9.05
CA ASP A 112 11.19 8.50 -7.98
C ASP A 112 11.65 7.66 -6.80
N ALA A 113 12.95 7.72 -6.52
CA ALA A 113 13.62 6.90 -5.52
C ALA A 113 13.62 7.49 -4.11
N LYS A 114 13.08 8.71 -3.92
CA LYS A 114 13.05 9.35 -2.59
C LYS A 114 12.34 8.48 -1.56
N LYS A 115 12.80 8.60 -0.31
CA LYS A 115 12.26 7.87 0.84
C LYS A 115 11.38 8.83 1.65
N GLN A 116 10.10 8.91 1.32
CA GLN A 116 9.11 9.60 2.13
C GLN A 116 8.71 8.70 3.30
N ILE A 117 8.84 9.18 4.53
CA ILE A 117 8.51 8.40 5.73
C ILE A 117 7.03 8.00 5.73
N TYR A 118 6.17 8.85 5.22
CA TYR A 118 4.76 8.53 4.99
C TYR A 118 4.58 7.25 4.16
N ALA A 119 5.36 7.07 3.08
CA ALA A 119 5.30 5.87 2.26
C ALA A 119 5.90 4.65 2.98
N GLN A 120 6.99 4.82 3.73
CA GLN A 120 7.60 3.75 4.52
C GLN A 120 6.62 3.24 5.57
N ALA A 121 5.93 4.15 6.27
CA ALA A 121 4.93 3.82 7.28
C ALA A 121 3.74 3.04 6.67
N PHE A 122 3.23 3.44 5.49
CA PHE A 122 2.20 2.67 4.80
C PHE A 122 2.70 1.30 4.32
N ALA A 123 3.99 1.18 3.99
CA ALA A 123 4.56 -0.11 3.65
C ALA A 123 4.59 -1.05 4.87
N ILE A 124 5.01 -0.57 6.05
CA ILE A 124 4.90 -1.32 7.31
C ILE A 124 3.46 -1.77 7.54
N TYR A 125 2.51 -0.85 7.39
CA TYR A 125 1.08 -1.11 7.59
C TYR A 125 0.56 -2.22 6.66
N GLY A 126 0.92 -2.16 5.38
CA GLY A 126 0.57 -3.18 4.39
C GLY A 126 1.19 -4.54 4.68
N TYR A 127 2.49 -4.57 4.96
CA TYR A 127 3.21 -5.81 5.27
C TYR A 127 2.71 -6.48 6.56
N CYS A 128 2.43 -5.71 7.61
CA CYS A 128 1.84 -6.24 8.84
C CYS A 128 0.45 -6.84 8.62
N ALA A 129 -0.39 -6.21 7.78
CA ALA A 129 -1.70 -6.74 7.47
C ALA A 129 -1.61 -8.04 6.66
N TYR A 130 -0.67 -8.12 5.72
CA TYR A 130 -0.42 -9.33 4.94
C TYR A 130 0.11 -10.48 5.83
N TYR A 131 1.05 -10.18 6.74
CA TYR A 131 1.49 -11.14 7.75
C TYR A 131 0.32 -11.66 8.59
N ASN A 132 -0.55 -10.78 9.06
CA ASN A 132 -1.72 -11.15 9.85
C ASN A 132 -2.75 -12.01 9.09
N LEU A 133 -2.76 -11.94 7.76
CA LEU A 133 -3.60 -12.77 6.90
C LEU A 133 -2.98 -14.14 6.64
N THR A 134 -1.67 -14.20 6.40
CA THR A 134 -1.01 -15.35 5.78
C THR A 134 -0.03 -16.07 6.70
N GLY A 135 0.53 -15.40 7.71
CA GLY A 135 1.67 -15.87 8.49
C GLY A 135 3.01 -15.79 7.76
N ASP A 136 3.07 -15.10 6.59
CA ASP A 136 4.29 -14.97 5.79
C ASP A 136 5.40 -14.25 6.55
N ALA A 137 6.46 -14.99 6.92
CA ALA A 137 7.58 -14.46 7.71
C ALA A 137 8.36 -13.37 6.93
N GLY A 138 8.40 -13.43 5.60
CA GLY A 138 9.07 -12.44 4.76
C GLY A 138 8.43 -11.06 4.88
N SER A 139 7.10 -10.99 4.91
CA SER A 139 6.39 -9.72 5.10
C SER A 139 6.67 -9.09 6.48
N LEU A 140 6.77 -9.91 7.54
CA LEU A 140 7.12 -9.41 8.87
C LEU A 140 8.58 -8.92 8.93
N VAL A 141 9.51 -9.60 8.25
CA VAL A 141 10.91 -9.16 8.13
C VAL A 141 10.96 -7.79 7.46
N ARG A 142 10.25 -7.59 6.32
CA ARG A 142 10.18 -6.29 5.64
C ARG A 142 9.62 -5.17 6.51
N ALA A 143 8.58 -5.46 7.29
CA ALA A 143 8.01 -4.47 8.22
C ALA A 143 9.02 -4.05 9.30
N LYS A 144 9.78 -4.99 9.86
CA LYS A 144 10.82 -4.70 10.86
C LYS A 144 11.99 -3.92 10.25
N GLU A 145 12.49 -4.33 9.09
CA GLU A 145 13.55 -3.62 8.38
C GLU A 145 13.17 -2.15 8.11
N LEU A 146 11.92 -1.89 7.68
CA LEU A 146 11.42 -0.53 7.49
C LEU A 146 11.35 0.27 8.78
N PHE A 147 10.89 -0.34 9.87
CA PHE A 147 10.85 0.31 11.18
C PHE A 147 12.26 0.70 11.64
N GLU A 148 13.22 -0.22 11.54
CA GLU A 148 14.61 0.04 11.89
C GLU A 148 15.24 1.15 11.03
N LEU A 149 14.92 1.23 9.73
CA LEU A 149 15.39 2.29 8.84
C LEU A 149 14.78 3.66 9.22
N ILE A 150 13.49 3.70 9.58
CA ILE A 150 12.82 4.91 10.04
C ILE A 150 13.48 5.41 11.34
N GLU A 151 13.64 4.54 12.34
CA GLU A 151 14.28 4.89 13.61
C GLU A 151 15.73 5.38 13.41
N LYS A 152 16.46 4.74 12.51
CA LYS A 152 17.86 5.06 12.25
C LYS A 152 18.07 6.41 11.56
N TYR A 153 17.23 6.73 10.56
CA TYR A 153 17.47 7.87 9.68
C TYR A 153 16.54 9.07 9.94
N SER A 154 15.32 8.79 10.37
CA SER A 154 14.28 9.81 10.43
C SER A 154 14.07 10.37 11.85
N TYR A 155 14.42 9.61 12.89
CA TYR A 155 14.23 10.10 14.27
C TYR A 155 15.06 11.36 14.53
N ASP A 156 14.41 12.44 14.97
CA ASP A 156 15.04 13.69 15.34
C ASP A 156 15.39 13.69 16.84
N ALA A 157 16.63 13.35 17.16
CA ALA A 157 17.12 13.32 18.53
C ALA A 157 17.20 14.71 19.19
N GLY A 158 17.22 15.78 18.41
CA GLY A 158 17.25 17.17 18.91
C GLY A 158 15.87 17.82 18.99
N GLY A 159 14.86 17.20 18.40
CA GLY A 159 13.47 17.63 18.34
C GLY A 159 12.51 16.64 18.96
N SER A 160 11.23 16.74 18.60
CA SER A 160 10.19 15.86 19.09
C SER A 160 9.44 15.18 17.93
N GLY A 161 10.16 14.41 17.09
CA GLY A 161 9.48 13.79 15.95
C GLY A 161 10.42 13.12 14.99
N TYR A 162 10.03 13.16 13.71
CA TYR A 162 10.73 12.49 12.62
C TYR A 162 10.85 13.44 11.43
N PHE A 163 12.00 13.42 10.75
CA PHE A 163 12.15 14.06 9.45
C PHE A 163 11.34 13.30 8.40
N GLU A 164 10.65 14.02 7.51
CA GLU A 164 9.69 13.40 6.58
C GLU A 164 10.34 12.87 5.31
N ALA A 165 11.37 13.53 4.76
CA ALA A 165 11.82 13.28 3.41
C ALA A 165 13.33 13.05 3.28
N PHE A 166 13.68 12.01 2.52
CA PHE A 166 15.05 11.62 2.25
C PHE A 166 15.23 11.31 0.76
N GLY A 167 16.43 11.55 0.25
CA GLY A 167 16.84 11.04 -1.06
C GLY A 167 17.02 9.51 -1.05
N GLU A 168 17.38 8.95 -2.19
CA GLU A 168 17.56 7.51 -2.37
C GLU A 168 18.52 6.89 -1.33
N HIS A 169 19.57 7.62 -0.96
CA HIS A 169 20.62 7.17 -0.03
C HIS A 169 20.37 7.59 1.43
N TRP A 170 19.14 7.92 1.78
CA TRP A 170 18.73 8.37 3.10
C TRP A 170 19.35 9.69 3.58
N GLN A 171 19.87 10.53 2.68
CA GLN A 171 20.21 11.91 3.00
C GLN A 171 18.93 12.75 3.12
N ILE A 172 18.86 13.60 4.14
CA ILE A 172 17.71 14.50 4.33
C ILE A 172 17.59 15.43 3.12
N ILE A 173 16.36 15.61 2.64
CA ILE A 173 16.00 16.56 1.58
C ILE A 173 14.86 17.46 2.06
N ASP A 174 14.84 18.69 1.55
CA ASP A 174 13.77 19.64 1.84
C ASP A 174 12.57 19.38 0.91
N ASP A 175 11.81 18.34 1.23
CA ASP A 175 10.58 17.96 0.53
C ASP A 175 9.50 17.58 1.56
N LEU A 176 8.71 18.56 1.93
CA LEU A 176 7.63 18.44 2.93
C LEU A 176 6.30 17.90 2.36
N ARG A 177 6.31 17.26 1.19
CA ARG A 177 5.09 16.76 0.53
C ARG A 177 4.99 15.27 0.56
#